data_7573170729b60db0bff5f2aaebb4fd92
#
_entry.id   7573170729b60db0bff5f2aaebb4fd92
#
_cell.length_a   1.000
_cell.length_b   1.000
_cell.length_c   1.000
_cell.angle_alpha   90.00
_cell.angle_beta   90.00
_cell.angle_gamma   90.00
#
_symmetry.space_group_name_H-M   'P 1'
#
loop_
_entity.id
_entity.type
_entity.pdbx_description
1 polymer ?
#
loop_
_entity_poly.entity_id
_entity_poly.type
_entity_poly.pdbx_seq_one_letter_code
_entity_poly.pdbx_strand_id
1 'polypeptide(L)'
;MKLNGWILAEDLKGVEGSSLKSDPAELCLTGALIWQEGILPRAYHVYVMYAGDLERIPKKHPALTLVSIGKPSKECLEREGMDILWVRPYLTPQMILSLLMKLFEKYRMFEEELDRLCRDGKPFSALAPVLLSVFSNPIILVGEHMEILALSQNEDACRIPCECRDGDTDFLRPSFARSFCRACKGEGGVSETEEGIPFLAVPVRKEDKFLFGIFLLSVTMPLTELDRILLCHTGQYLRSLLRVNFINSYQGMERM
;
A
#
# COMPACT_ATOMS: atom_id res chain seq x y z
N MET A 1 0.19 -2.32 -10.44
CA MET A 1 1.19 -2.04 -9.37
C MET A 1 2.23 -3.14 -9.34
N LYS A 2 3.51 -2.79 -9.15
CA LYS A 2 4.54 -3.75 -8.79
C LYS A 2 4.44 -4.05 -7.29
N LEU A 3 4.90 -5.22 -6.86
CA LEU A 3 4.90 -5.64 -5.46
C LEU A 3 6.34 -5.73 -4.92
N ASN A 4 6.48 -6.08 -3.66
CA ASN A 4 7.74 -6.45 -3.02
C ASN A 4 7.53 -7.56 -1.99
N GLY A 5 8.62 -8.04 -1.37
CA GLY A 5 8.57 -9.08 -0.36
C GLY A 5 7.73 -8.72 0.88
N TRP A 6 7.69 -7.45 1.25
CA TRP A 6 6.92 -6.94 2.40
C TRP A 6 5.42 -7.05 2.19
N ILE A 7 4.91 -6.63 1.00
CA ILE A 7 3.50 -6.80 0.64
C ILE A 7 3.12 -8.29 0.62
N LEU A 8 4.00 -9.13 0.07
CA LEU A 8 3.75 -10.57 0.03
C LEU A 8 3.73 -11.19 1.42
N ALA A 9 4.59 -10.75 2.33
CA ALA A 9 4.66 -11.29 3.69
C ALA A 9 3.37 -11.06 4.49
N GLU A 10 2.72 -9.93 4.29
CA GLU A 10 1.50 -9.58 5.02
C GLU A 10 0.21 -10.02 4.31
N ASP A 11 0.14 -9.91 2.98
CA ASP A 11 -1.12 -10.11 2.23
C ASP A 11 -1.23 -11.51 1.58
N LEU A 12 -0.13 -12.26 1.44
CA LEU A 12 -0.18 -13.62 0.94
C LEU A 12 -0.67 -14.60 2.01
N LYS A 13 -1.83 -15.18 1.78
CA LYS A 13 -2.42 -16.15 2.71
C LYS A 13 -1.54 -17.37 2.90
N GLY A 14 -1.34 -17.78 4.16
CA GLY A 14 -0.61 -19.00 4.52
C GLY A 14 0.87 -18.80 4.76
N VAL A 15 1.38 -17.58 4.75
CA VAL A 15 2.73 -17.26 5.22
C VAL A 15 2.84 -17.53 6.71
N GLU A 16 3.88 -18.29 7.11
CA GLU A 16 4.20 -18.62 8.50
C GLU A 16 5.36 -17.77 9.04
N GLY A 17 6.12 -17.17 8.14
CA GLY A 17 7.18 -16.24 8.48
C GLY A 17 7.97 -15.78 7.27
N SER A 18 8.85 -14.82 7.52
CA SER A 18 9.65 -14.18 6.48
C SER A 18 11.03 -13.77 7.00
N SER A 19 11.98 -13.65 6.08
CA SER A 19 13.28 -13.00 6.26
C SER A 19 13.47 -12.02 5.12
N LEU A 20 13.18 -10.74 5.36
CA LEU A 20 13.17 -9.69 4.34
C LEU A 20 14.43 -8.84 4.48
N LYS A 21 15.08 -8.57 3.36
CA LYS A 21 16.35 -7.82 3.25
C LYS A 21 16.21 -6.60 2.33
N SER A 22 15.18 -6.61 1.46
CA SER A 22 14.91 -5.51 0.53
C SER A 22 14.40 -4.27 1.25
N ASP A 23 14.55 -3.12 0.61
CA ASP A 23 13.92 -1.88 1.06
C ASP A 23 12.40 -1.99 0.91
N PRO A 24 11.62 -1.75 1.99
CA PRO A 24 10.16 -1.73 1.93
C PRO A 24 9.60 -0.77 0.89
N ALA A 25 10.30 0.32 0.58
CA ALA A 25 9.87 1.31 -0.40
C ALA A 25 10.06 0.87 -1.86
N GLU A 26 10.89 -0.15 -2.11
CA GLU A 26 11.20 -0.61 -3.46
C GLU A 26 10.18 -1.63 -3.97
N LEU A 27 9.29 -1.21 -4.87
CA LEU A 27 8.32 -2.08 -5.53
C LEU A 27 8.87 -2.53 -6.89
N CYS A 28 9.34 -3.76 -6.99
CA CYS A 28 10.03 -4.26 -8.19
C CYS A 28 9.38 -5.51 -8.81
N LEU A 29 8.60 -6.29 -8.07
CA LEU A 29 8.06 -7.57 -8.50
C LEU A 29 6.91 -7.40 -9.51
N THR A 30 7.00 -8.10 -10.63
CA THR A 30 6.04 -8.02 -11.75
C THR A 30 5.27 -9.31 -12.01
N GLY A 31 5.64 -10.41 -11.36
CA GLY A 31 4.99 -11.70 -11.54
C GLY A 31 5.59 -12.79 -10.67
N ALA A 32 5.05 -14.00 -10.79
CA ALA A 32 5.47 -15.15 -10.03
C ALA A 32 5.68 -16.37 -10.93
N LEU A 33 6.64 -17.22 -10.60
CA LEU A 33 6.99 -18.43 -11.33
C LEU A 33 7.26 -19.58 -10.35
N ILE A 34 7.01 -20.81 -10.77
CA ILE A 34 7.54 -21.99 -10.07
C ILE A 34 9.00 -22.16 -10.51
N TRP A 35 9.90 -22.22 -9.53
CA TRP A 35 11.30 -22.44 -9.83
C TRP A 35 11.54 -23.84 -10.40
N GLN A 36 12.43 -23.93 -11.36
CA GLN A 36 12.88 -25.17 -11.99
C GLN A 36 14.41 -25.20 -12.00
N GLU A 37 14.97 -26.36 -11.72
CA GLU A 37 16.42 -26.57 -11.76
C GLU A 37 17.01 -26.20 -13.11
N GLY A 38 18.14 -25.49 -13.10
CA GLY A 38 18.81 -25.00 -14.32
C GLY A 38 18.31 -23.65 -14.83
N ILE A 39 17.22 -23.08 -14.28
CA ILE A 39 16.78 -21.74 -14.62
C ILE A 39 17.41 -20.74 -13.63
N LEU A 40 18.13 -19.75 -14.17
CA LEU A 40 18.64 -18.63 -13.39
C LEU A 40 17.47 -17.71 -13.01
N PRO A 41 17.22 -17.48 -11.70
CA PRO A 41 16.16 -16.57 -11.26
C PRO A 41 16.42 -15.14 -11.71
N ARG A 42 15.36 -14.38 -11.97
CA ARG A 42 15.40 -12.95 -12.32
C ARG A 42 14.87 -12.11 -11.17
N ALA A 43 15.49 -10.96 -10.91
CA ALA A 43 15.18 -10.07 -9.79
C ALA A 43 13.73 -9.55 -9.73
N TYR A 44 12.99 -9.58 -10.85
CA TYR A 44 11.65 -9.00 -10.94
C TYR A 44 10.51 -10.03 -10.78
N HIS A 45 10.85 -11.27 -10.42
CA HIS A 45 9.85 -12.33 -10.23
C HIS A 45 9.98 -12.96 -8.86
N VAL A 46 8.83 -13.38 -8.34
CA VAL A 46 8.76 -14.25 -7.17
C VAL A 46 8.91 -15.70 -7.63
N TYR A 47 9.79 -16.45 -6.98
CA TYR A 47 9.95 -17.89 -7.27
C TYR A 47 9.39 -18.74 -6.15
N VAL A 48 8.50 -19.66 -6.52
CA VAL A 48 7.91 -20.65 -5.62
C VAL A 48 8.71 -21.93 -5.72
N MET A 49 9.17 -22.46 -4.58
CA MET A 49 9.98 -23.68 -4.52
C MET A 49 9.83 -24.39 -3.18
N TYR A 50 10.31 -25.62 -3.09
CA TYR A 50 10.41 -26.32 -1.82
C TYR A 50 11.66 -25.87 -1.03
N ALA A 51 11.58 -25.96 0.30
CA ALA A 51 12.68 -25.54 1.18
C ALA A 51 14.02 -26.23 0.85
N GLY A 52 13.99 -27.50 0.45
CA GLY A 52 15.19 -28.23 0.04
C GLY A 52 15.84 -27.75 -1.27
N ASP A 53 15.10 -27.08 -2.13
CA ASP A 53 15.63 -26.56 -3.40
C ASP A 53 16.38 -25.23 -3.21
N LEU A 54 16.16 -24.53 -2.09
CA LEU A 54 16.85 -23.28 -1.78
C LEU A 54 18.38 -23.44 -1.71
N GLU A 55 18.86 -24.61 -1.32
CA GLU A 55 20.29 -24.89 -1.25
C GLU A 55 20.96 -24.94 -2.63
N ARG A 56 20.18 -25.20 -3.69
CA ARG A 56 20.65 -25.27 -5.07
C ARG A 56 20.76 -23.90 -5.73
N ILE A 57 20.20 -22.85 -5.12
CA ILE A 57 20.36 -21.48 -5.62
C ILE A 57 21.76 -20.98 -5.30
N PRO A 58 22.50 -20.41 -6.27
CA PRO A 58 23.83 -19.84 -6.04
C PRO A 58 23.82 -18.83 -4.90
N LYS A 59 24.84 -18.88 -4.03
CA LYS A 59 24.93 -17.97 -2.85
C LYS A 59 25.06 -16.50 -3.21
N LYS A 60 25.57 -16.18 -4.39
CA LYS A 60 25.67 -14.80 -4.90
C LYS A 60 24.63 -14.61 -5.99
N HIS A 61 23.51 -14.03 -5.65
CA HIS A 61 22.48 -13.64 -6.60
C HIS A 61 22.04 -12.20 -6.34
N PRO A 62 21.71 -11.41 -7.40
CA PRO A 62 21.04 -10.12 -7.20
C PRO A 62 19.73 -10.33 -6.44
N ALA A 63 19.21 -9.27 -5.83
CA ALA A 63 17.99 -9.25 -5.04
C ALA A 63 16.90 -10.18 -5.58
N LEU A 64 16.59 -11.26 -4.85
CA LEU A 64 15.59 -12.27 -5.21
C LEU A 64 14.49 -12.30 -4.16
N THR A 65 13.27 -12.52 -4.60
CA THR A 65 12.14 -12.82 -3.72
C THR A 65 11.67 -14.26 -3.94
N LEU A 66 11.66 -15.04 -2.87
CA LEU A 66 11.39 -16.47 -2.87
C LEU A 66 10.24 -16.79 -1.93
N VAL A 67 9.34 -17.67 -2.36
CA VAL A 67 8.32 -18.30 -1.49
C VAL A 67 8.65 -19.78 -1.34
N SER A 68 9.10 -20.15 -0.15
CA SER A 68 9.48 -21.49 0.21
C SER A 68 8.31 -22.28 0.77
N ILE A 69 8.07 -23.46 0.25
CA ILE A 69 7.13 -24.43 0.83
C ILE A 69 7.85 -25.21 1.91
N GLY A 70 7.46 -24.96 3.17
CA GLY A 70 8.17 -25.40 4.35
C GLY A 70 9.25 -24.39 4.78
N LYS A 71 9.64 -24.47 6.05
CA LYS A 71 10.63 -23.58 6.66
C LYS A 71 12.04 -23.87 6.14
N PRO A 72 12.75 -22.88 5.59
CA PRO A 72 14.14 -23.04 5.16
C PRO A 72 15.11 -23.26 6.32
N SER A 73 16.32 -23.75 6.01
CA SER A 73 17.41 -23.80 6.98
C SER A 73 17.85 -22.40 7.41
N LYS A 74 18.45 -22.30 8.59
CA LYS A 74 18.96 -21.01 9.11
C LYS A 74 19.97 -20.38 8.17
N GLU A 75 20.84 -21.19 7.56
CA GLU A 75 21.83 -20.71 6.59
C GLU A 75 21.20 -20.08 5.35
N CYS A 76 20.05 -20.62 4.89
CA CYS A 76 19.32 -20.01 3.78
C CYS A 76 18.69 -18.66 4.17
N LEU A 77 18.13 -18.57 5.38
CA LEU A 77 17.51 -17.32 5.87
C LEU A 77 18.51 -16.19 6.10
N GLU A 78 19.77 -16.50 6.35
CA GLU A 78 20.87 -15.55 6.56
C GLU A 78 21.52 -15.04 5.25
N ARG A 79 21.13 -15.60 4.08
CA ARG A 79 21.70 -15.17 2.78
C ARG A 79 21.37 -13.72 2.49
N GLU A 80 22.39 -12.94 2.14
CA GLU A 80 22.24 -11.54 1.72
C GLU A 80 21.54 -11.43 0.36
N GLY A 81 20.80 -10.36 0.15
CA GLY A 81 20.14 -10.05 -1.12
C GLY A 81 18.94 -10.93 -1.46
N MET A 82 18.43 -11.72 -0.50
CA MET A 82 17.26 -12.57 -0.72
C MET A 82 16.16 -12.27 0.29
N ASP A 83 14.97 -11.96 -0.23
CA ASP A 83 13.74 -11.98 0.54
C ASP A 83 13.17 -13.39 0.49
N ILE A 84 13.00 -14.01 1.64
CA ILE A 84 12.49 -15.37 1.75
C ILE A 84 11.25 -15.37 2.64
N LEU A 85 10.14 -15.78 2.06
CA LEU A 85 8.90 -16.09 2.78
C LEU A 85 8.75 -17.60 2.84
N TRP A 86 8.17 -18.15 3.91
CA TRP A 86 7.83 -19.56 3.94
C TRP A 86 6.38 -19.80 4.32
N VAL A 87 5.82 -20.78 3.67
CA VAL A 87 4.44 -21.17 3.81
C VAL A 87 4.36 -22.61 4.32
N ARG A 88 3.19 -23.03 4.73
CA ARG A 88 2.94 -24.36 5.29
C ARG A 88 3.32 -25.47 4.30
N PRO A 89 3.94 -26.57 4.79
CA PRO A 89 4.49 -27.62 3.94
C PRO A 89 3.45 -28.46 3.18
N TYR A 90 2.16 -28.38 3.55
CA TYR A 90 1.09 -29.08 2.83
C TYR A 90 0.56 -28.33 1.61
N LEU A 91 1.00 -27.08 1.39
CA LEU A 91 0.65 -26.31 0.18
C LEU A 91 1.49 -26.80 -1.00
N THR A 92 0.90 -26.77 -2.19
CA THR A 92 1.63 -27.12 -3.42
C THR A 92 2.15 -25.87 -4.13
N PRO A 93 3.21 -25.98 -4.95
CA PRO A 93 3.69 -24.83 -5.75
C PRO A 93 2.59 -24.17 -6.60
N GLN A 94 1.69 -24.97 -7.17
CA GLN A 94 0.59 -24.48 -7.99
C GLN A 94 -0.44 -23.69 -7.16
N MET A 95 -0.74 -24.15 -5.94
CA MET A 95 -1.62 -23.41 -5.04
C MET A 95 -1.03 -22.04 -4.67
N ILE A 96 0.26 -22.02 -4.32
CA ILE A 96 0.95 -20.76 -3.99
C ILE A 96 1.04 -19.84 -5.22
N LEU A 97 1.37 -20.37 -6.39
CA LEU A 97 1.39 -19.59 -7.62
C LEU A 97 0.01 -18.99 -7.90
N SER A 98 -1.07 -19.74 -7.72
CA SER A 98 -2.44 -19.22 -7.89
C SER A 98 -2.78 -18.09 -6.91
N LEU A 99 -2.33 -18.19 -5.64
CA LEU A 99 -2.52 -17.13 -4.66
C LEU A 99 -1.72 -15.87 -5.02
N LEU A 100 -0.47 -16.03 -5.44
CA LEU A 100 0.38 -14.94 -5.90
C LEU A 100 -0.22 -14.23 -7.12
N MET A 101 -0.72 -14.98 -8.11
CA MET A 101 -1.35 -14.39 -9.30
C MET A 101 -2.59 -13.58 -8.94
N LYS A 102 -3.42 -14.06 -8.01
CA LYS A 102 -4.57 -13.30 -7.51
C LYS A 102 -4.15 -12.02 -6.79
N LEU A 103 -3.03 -12.08 -6.05
CA LEU A 103 -2.50 -10.92 -5.35
C LEU A 103 -1.96 -9.86 -6.33
N PHE A 104 -1.20 -10.27 -7.34
CA PHE A 104 -0.76 -9.38 -8.41
C PHE A 104 -1.94 -8.75 -9.14
N GLU A 105 -2.99 -9.53 -9.42
CA GLU A 105 -4.21 -9.05 -10.06
C GLU A 105 -4.96 -8.03 -9.19
N LYS A 106 -5.13 -8.29 -7.89
CA LYS A 106 -5.74 -7.35 -6.93
C LYS A 106 -5.10 -5.96 -7.02
N TYR A 107 -3.76 -5.90 -6.96
CA TYR A 107 -3.04 -4.64 -6.97
C TYR A 107 -2.97 -3.99 -8.36
N ARG A 108 -2.98 -4.79 -9.44
CA ARG A 108 -3.10 -4.28 -10.80
C ARG A 108 -4.45 -3.60 -10.99
N MET A 109 -5.54 -4.26 -10.61
CA MET A 109 -6.90 -3.70 -10.69
C MET A 109 -7.06 -2.42 -9.87
N PHE A 110 -6.44 -2.38 -8.69
CA PHE A 110 -6.42 -1.18 -7.85
C PHE A 110 -5.83 0.04 -8.59
N GLU A 111 -4.65 -0.10 -9.20
CA GLU A 111 -4.05 1.00 -9.97
C GLU A 111 -4.85 1.37 -11.22
N GLU A 112 -5.33 0.37 -11.97
CA GLU A 112 -6.13 0.60 -13.18
C GLU A 112 -7.42 1.39 -12.86
N GLU A 113 -8.05 1.10 -11.73
CA GLU A 113 -9.27 1.79 -11.31
C GLU A 113 -8.97 3.21 -10.84
N LEU A 114 -7.88 3.44 -10.09
CA LEU A 114 -7.43 4.80 -9.75
C LEU A 114 -7.14 5.61 -11.02
N ASP A 115 -6.42 5.03 -11.98
CA ASP A 115 -6.08 5.67 -13.25
C ASP A 115 -7.34 6.01 -14.06
N ARG A 116 -8.33 5.10 -14.11
CA ARG A 116 -9.62 5.32 -14.77
C ARG A 116 -10.37 6.49 -14.15
N LEU A 117 -10.52 6.49 -12.81
CA LEU A 117 -11.24 7.57 -12.12
C LEU A 117 -10.58 8.93 -12.31
N CYS A 118 -9.26 8.99 -12.26
CA CYS A 118 -8.51 10.22 -12.50
C CYS A 118 -8.62 10.70 -13.95
N ARG A 119 -8.52 9.80 -14.95
CA ARG A 119 -8.70 10.16 -16.36
C ARG A 119 -10.11 10.65 -16.68
N ASP A 120 -11.11 10.03 -16.08
CA ASP A 120 -12.51 10.39 -16.28
C ASP A 120 -12.92 11.68 -15.52
N GLY A 121 -12.00 12.27 -14.76
CA GLY A 121 -12.28 13.48 -13.96
C GLY A 121 -13.34 13.26 -12.89
N LYS A 122 -13.41 12.04 -12.31
CA LYS A 122 -14.37 11.73 -11.27
C LYS A 122 -14.04 12.47 -9.97
N PRO A 123 -15.06 12.82 -9.16
CA PRO A 123 -14.83 13.52 -7.89
C PRO A 123 -14.02 12.64 -6.92
N PHE A 124 -13.35 13.27 -5.95
CA PHE A 124 -12.54 12.55 -4.94
C PHE A 124 -13.35 11.51 -4.16
N SER A 125 -14.64 11.73 -3.94
CA SER A 125 -15.54 10.77 -3.29
C SER A 125 -15.58 9.41 -4.01
N ALA A 126 -15.37 9.37 -5.32
CA ALA A 126 -15.30 8.14 -6.09
C ALA A 126 -14.02 7.32 -5.82
N LEU A 127 -12.97 7.92 -5.25
CA LEU A 127 -11.74 7.22 -4.88
C LEU A 127 -11.92 6.37 -3.60
N ALA A 128 -12.81 6.76 -2.71
CA ALA A 128 -12.97 6.10 -1.41
C ALA A 128 -13.26 4.58 -1.52
N PRO A 129 -14.19 4.09 -2.35
CA PRO A 129 -14.41 2.65 -2.51
C PRO A 129 -13.20 1.91 -3.08
N VAL A 130 -12.43 2.55 -3.96
CA VAL A 130 -11.22 1.95 -4.55
C VAL A 130 -10.14 1.81 -3.49
N LEU A 131 -9.93 2.82 -2.67
CA LEU A 131 -8.97 2.78 -1.57
C LEU A 131 -9.33 1.67 -0.56
N LEU A 132 -10.62 1.47 -0.25
CA LEU A 132 -11.09 0.38 0.63
C LEU A 132 -10.82 -1.02 0.08
N SER A 133 -10.56 -1.17 -1.22
CA SER A 133 -10.24 -2.49 -1.79
C SER A 133 -8.89 -3.04 -1.34
N VAL A 134 -8.00 -2.17 -0.85
CA VAL A 134 -6.64 -2.53 -0.40
C VAL A 134 -6.35 -2.16 1.04
N PHE A 135 -7.08 -1.20 1.62
CA PHE A 135 -6.92 -0.79 3.02
C PHE A 135 -8.07 -1.31 3.88
N SER A 136 -7.74 -1.87 5.04
CA SER A 136 -8.74 -2.35 6.01
C SER A 136 -9.21 -1.27 6.97
N ASN A 137 -8.42 -0.22 7.14
CA ASN A 137 -8.70 0.91 8.01
C ASN A 137 -9.38 2.06 7.24
N PRO A 138 -10.17 2.91 7.91
CA PRO A 138 -10.78 4.08 7.29
C PRO A 138 -9.76 5.05 6.70
N ILE A 139 -10.04 5.54 5.51
CA ILE A 139 -9.24 6.54 4.80
C ILE A 139 -10.02 7.83 4.66
N ILE A 140 -9.32 8.94 4.89
CA ILE A 140 -9.83 10.29 4.69
C ILE A 140 -8.94 11.01 3.69
N LEU A 141 -9.51 11.62 2.67
CA LEU A 141 -8.84 12.57 1.80
C LEU A 141 -9.19 13.98 2.25
N VAL A 142 -8.19 14.81 2.47
CA VAL A 142 -8.34 16.14 3.06
C VAL A 142 -7.68 17.18 2.18
N GLY A 143 -8.43 18.21 1.84
CA GLY A 143 -7.95 19.32 1.02
C GLY A 143 -7.09 20.33 1.78
N GLU A 144 -6.72 21.42 1.09
CA GLU A 144 -5.80 22.44 1.59
C GLU A 144 -6.34 23.18 2.83
N HIS A 145 -7.66 23.34 2.91
CA HIS A 145 -8.33 24.02 4.03
C HIS A 145 -8.90 23.07 5.08
N MET A 146 -8.43 21.81 5.07
CA MET A 146 -8.90 20.75 5.97
C MET A 146 -10.33 20.29 5.70
N GLU A 147 -10.90 20.63 4.56
CA GLU A 147 -12.15 20.08 4.06
C GLU A 147 -11.99 18.59 3.71
N ILE A 148 -13.01 17.80 3.98
CA ILE A 148 -13.02 16.37 3.67
C ILE A 148 -13.46 16.18 2.22
N LEU A 149 -12.52 15.82 1.36
CA LEU A 149 -12.75 15.58 -0.06
C LEU A 149 -13.38 14.20 -0.31
N ALA A 150 -13.00 13.23 0.50
CA ALA A 150 -13.56 11.89 0.48
C ALA A 150 -13.35 11.19 1.81
N LEU A 151 -14.29 10.34 2.14
CA LEU A 151 -14.27 9.52 3.33
C LEU A 151 -14.68 8.10 2.96
N SER A 152 -13.83 7.13 3.25
CA SER A 152 -14.21 5.74 3.16
C SER A 152 -15.05 5.37 4.39
N GLN A 153 -16.33 5.07 4.18
CA GLN A 153 -17.22 4.66 5.25
C GLN A 153 -17.15 3.15 5.43
N ASN A 154 -16.56 2.72 6.53
CA ASN A 154 -16.87 1.44 7.15
C ASN A 154 -17.91 1.71 8.25
N GLU A 155 -18.60 0.68 8.75
CA GLU A 155 -19.60 0.81 9.83
C GLU A 155 -19.04 1.49 11.11
N ASP A 156 -17.72 1.47 11.28
CA ASP A 156 -17.00 2.14 12.36
C ASP A 156 -16.68 3.64 12.10
N ALA A 157 -17.13 4.19 10.99
CA ALA A 157 -16.87 5.59 10.60
C ALA A 157 -17.40 6.64 11.61
N CYS A 158 -18.29 6.24 12.54
CA CYS A 158 -18.77 7.08 13.64
C CYS A 158 -17.68 7.67 14.55
N ARG A 159 -16.44 7.15 14.47
CA ARG A 159 -15.27 7.64 15.23
C ARG A 159 -14.43 8.65 14.46
N ILE A 160 -14.78 8.93 13.21
CA ILE A 160 -14.01 9.88 12.41
C ILE A 160 -14.34 11.30 12.90
N PRO A 161 -13.33 12.09 13.22
CA PRO A 161 -13.53 13.39 13.83
C PRO A 161 -13.86 14.47 12.78
N CYS A 162 -15.09 14.45 12.32
CA CYS A 162 -15.64 15.44 11.39
C CYS A 162 -16.48 16.47 12.13
N GLU A 163 -16.45 17.71 11.66
CA GLU A 163 -17.38 18.77 12.03
C GLU A 163 -18.07 19.27 10.77
N CYS A 164 -19.40 19.25 10.76
CA CYS A 164 -20.16 19.93 9.74
C CYS A 164 -20.11 21.44 10.01
N ARG A 165 -19.59 22.22 9.08
CA ARG A 165 -19.64 23.68 9.12
C ARG A 165 -20.48 24.16 7.96
N ASP A 166 -21.48 24.99 8.25
CA ASP A 166 -22.40 25.65 7.34
C ASP A 166 -22.42 25.16 5.88
N GLY A 167 -23.30 24.20 5.56
CA GLY A 167 -23.45 23.65 4.22
C GLY A 167 -23.05 22.18 4.12
N ASP A 168 -22.95 21.69 2.89
CA ASP A 168 -22.71 20.27 2.57
C ASP A 168 -21.24 19.81 2.72
N THR A 169 -20.34 20.63 3.27
CA THR A 169 -18.91 20.30 3.38
C THR A 169 -18.52 19.99 4.81
N ASP A 170 -18.01 18.79 5.02
CA ASP A 170 -17.44 18.37 6.29
C ASP A 170 -15.97 18.78 6.39
N PHE A 171 -15.54 19.16 7.58
CA PHE A 171 -14.16 19.52 7.89
C PHE A 171 -13.59 18.62 8.98
N LEU A 172 -12.28 18.46 8.98
CA LEU A 172 -11.59 17.82 10.11
C LEU A 172 -11.73 18.70 11.36
N ARG A 173 -12.00 18.07 12.50
CA ARG A 173 -11.94 18.76 13.80
C ARG A 173 -10.56 19.42 14.00
N PRO A 174 -10.49 20.60 14.65
CA PRO A 174 -9.23 21.31 14.80
C PRO A 174 -8.10 20.53 15.46
N SER A 175 -8.39 19.61 16.40
CA SER A 175 -7.41 18.72 17.01
C SER A 175 -6.75 17.78 16.01
N PHE A 176 -7.55 17.17 15.15
CA PHE A 176 -7.09 16.29 14.06
C PHE A 176 -6.35 17.07 12.98
N ALA A 177 -6.86 18.23 12.57
CA ALA A 177 -6.21 19.11 11.61
C ALA A 177 -4.79 19.52 12.07
N ARG A 178 -4.61 19.84 13.36
CA ARG A 178 -3.27 20.16 13.93
C ARG A 178 -2.34 18.95 13.89
N SER A 179 -2.83 17.76 14.27
CA SER A 179 -2.04 16.53 14.25
C SER A 179 -1.61 16.17 12.83
N PHE A 180 -2.53 16.32 11.85
CA PHE A 180 -2.23 16.13 10.44
C PHE A 180 -1.18 17.12 9.91
N CYS A 181 -1.38 18.40 10.12
CA CYS A 181 -0.42 19.41 9.67
C CYS A 181 0.99 19.16 10.23
N ARG A 182 1.08 18.62 11.46
CA ARG A 182 2.34 18.22 12.08
C ARG A 182 2.94 17.00 11.39
N ALA A 183 2.15 15.96 11.15
CA ALA A 183 2.58 14.76 10.45
C ALA A 183 3.03 15.03 9.01
N CYS A 184 2.32 15.90 8.28
CA CYS A 184 2.68 16.29 6.92
C CYS A 184 3.97 17.11 6.78
N LYS A 185 4.51 17.64 7.88
CA LYS A 185 5.83 18.29 7.91
C LYS A 185 6.98 17.30 8.08
N GLY A 186 6.69 16.08 8.55
CA GLY A 186 7.64 15.00 8.69
C GLY A 186 7.72 14.11 7.45
N GLU A 187 8.60 13.13 7.47
CA GLU A 187 8.85 12.19 6.37
C GLU A 187 7.83 11.03 6.27
N GLY A 188 6.63 11.18 6.87
CA GLY A 188 5.56 10.19 6.76
C GLY A 188 5.79 8.96 7.66
N GLY A 189 5.55 9.09 8.93
CA GLY A 189 5.56 8.00 9.92
C GLY A 189 4.20 7.86 10.58
N VAL A 190 4.07 6.84 11.44
CA VAL A 190 2.92 6.71 12.34
C VAL A 190 2.94 7.90 13.30
N SER A 191 1.85 8.62 13.36
CA SER A 191 1.60 9.72 14.27
C SER A 191 0.36 9.42 15.11
N GLU A 192 0.16 10.14 16.20
CA GLU A 192 -1.04 10.02 17.00
C GLU A 192 -1.83 11.34 17.00
N THR A 193 -3.14 11.20 17.04
CA THR A 193 -4.03 12.33 17.25
C THR A 193 -3.95 12.81 18.70
N GLU A 194 -4.49 13.97 18.99
CA GLU A 194 -4.60 14.47 20.38
C GLU A 194 -5.46 13.55 21.26
N GLU A 195 -6.30 12.71 20.64
CA GLU A 195 -7.16 11.72 21.32
C GLU A 195 -6.49 10.34 21.43
N GLY A 196 -5.21 10.21 21.03
CA GLY A 196 -4.43 8.97 21.11
C GLY A 196 -4.75 7.93 20.03
N ILE A 197 -5.38 8.34 18.92
CA ILE A 197 -5.65 7.43 17.79
C ILE A 197 -4.42 7.44 16.86
N PRO A 198 -3.75 6.28 16.63
CA PRO A 198 -2.66 6.20 15.68
C PRO A 198 -3.16 6.43 14.25
N PHE A 199 -2.36 7.11 13.45
CA PHE A 199 -2.65 7.31 12.04
C PHE A 199 -1.38 7.39 11.19
N LEU A 200 -1.53 7.11 9.90
CA LEU A 200 -0.57 7.42 8.86
C LEU A 200 -1.10 8.58 8.01
N ALA A 201 -0.22 9.50 7.63
CA ALA A 201 -0.59 10.63 6.76
C ALA A 201 0.43 10.80 5.65
N VAL A 202 -0.03 10.92 4.42
CA VAL A 202 0.80 11.20 3.25
C VAL A 202 0.30 12.45 2.55
N PRO A 203 1.10 13.53 2.52
CA PRO A 203 0.77 14.72 1.75
C PRO A 203 1.01 14.49 0.26
N VAL A 204 0.03 14.81 -0.55
CA VAL A 204 0.17 14.84 -2.01
C VAL A 204 0.47 16.27 -2.44
N ARG A 205 1.65 16.50 -3.00
CA ARG A 205 2.12 17.83 -3.41
C ARG A 205 2.48 17.84 -4.88
N LYS A 206 2.26 18.98 -5.53
CA LYS A 206 2.76 19.24 -6.87
C LYS A 206 3.74 20.42 -6.79
N GLU A 207 4.99 20.19 -7.18
CA GLU A 207 6.08 21.12 -6.89
C GLU A 207 6.09 21.34 -5.37
N ASP A 208 6.01 22.51 -4.84
CA ASP A 208 5.93 22.75 -3.39
C ASP A 208 4.49 22.99 -2.89
N LYS A 209 3.49 23.00 -3.80
CA LYS A 209 2.11 23.28 -3.44
C LYS A 209 1.44 22.00 -2.91
N PHE A 210 0.85 22.09 -1.71
CA PHE A 210 -0.02 21.04 -1.17
C PHE A 210 -1.30 20.97 -2.01
N LEU A 211 -1.69 19.78 -2.42
CA LEU A 211 -2.93 19.53 -3.16
C LEU A 211 -4.00 18.94 -2.24
N PHE A 212 -3.66 17.86 -1.58
CA PHE A 212 -4.49 17.19 -0.58
C PHE A 212 -3.62 16.24 0.25
N GLY A 213 -4.18 15.71 1.31
CA GLY A 213 -3.55 14.68 2.13
C GLY A 213 -4.40 13.42 2.21
N ILE A 214 -3.74 12.29 2.40
CA ILE A 214 -4.37 11.00 2.63
C ILE A 214 -4.09 10.59 4.06
N PHE A 215 -5.16 10.31 4.81
CA PHE A 215 -5.10 9.76 6.16
C PHE A 215 -5.56 8.32 6.18
N LEU A 216 -4.85 7.49 6.90
CA LEU A 216 -5.27 6.16 7.30
C LEU A 216 -5.32 6.08 8.83
N LEU A 217 -6.50 5.90 9.39
CA LEU A 217 -6.72 5.88 10.84
C LEU A 217 -6.73 4.46 11.39
N SER A 218 -6.00 4.19 12.46
CA SER A 218 -6.04 2.90 13.18
C SER A 218 -7.31 2.79 14.02
N VAL A 219 -8.41 2.46 13.39
CA VAL A 219 -9.72 2.31 14.05
C VAL A 219 -10.15 0.84 14.11
N THR A 220 -10.04 0.14 13.00
CA THR A 220 -10.48 -1.26 12.85
C THR A 220 -9.35 -2.24 13.21
N MET A 221 -8.14 -1.96 12.70
CA MET A 221 -6.96 -2.80 12.87
C MET A 221 -5.75 -1.95 13.23
N PRO A 222 -4.74 -2.49 13.94
CA PRO A 222 -3.45 -1.83 14.08
C PRO A 222 -2.85 -1.52 12.71
N LEU A 223 -2.17 -0.38 12.60
CA LEU A 223 -1.43 -0.03 11.38
C LEU A 223 -0.21 -0.94 11.21
N THR A 224 0.00 -1.37 9.98
CA THR A 224 1.10 -2.28 9.60
C THR A 224 2.11 -1.58 8.69
N GLU A 225 3.24 -2.24 8.45
CA GLU A 225 4.21 -1.77 7.45
C GLU A 225 3.62 -1.84 6.03
N LEU A 226 2.74 -2.80 5.76
CA LEU A 226 2.00 -2.87 4.51
C LEU A 226 1.15 -1.60 4.28
N ASP A 227 0.42 -1.16 5.31
CA ASP A 227 -0.37 0.08 5.24
C ASP A 227 0.50 1.28 4.87
N ARG A 228 1.69 1.39 5.48
CA ARG A 228 2.64 2.47 5.19
C ARG A 228 3.15 2.43 3.75
N ILE A 229 3.56 1.26 3.27
CA ILE A 229 4.03 1.05 1.90
C ILE A 229 2.94 1.42 0.89
N LEU A 230 1.74 0.87 1.08
CA LEU A 230 0.61 1.10 0.18
C LEU A 230 0.16 2.57 0.19
N LEU A 231 0.13 3.20 1.35
CA LEU A 231 -0.29 4.60 1.46
C LEU A 231 0.72 5.54 0.77
N CYS A 232 2.02 5.32 0.98
CA CYS A 232 3.07 6.08 0.31
C CYS A 232 3.02 5.89 -1.22
N HIS A 233 2.87 4.64 -1.68
CA HIS A 233 2.73 4.34 -3.11
C HIS A 233 1.49 5.00 -3.70
N THR A 234 0.34 4.89 -3.03
CA THR A 234 -0.92 5.51 -3.47
C THR A 234 -0.77 7.03 -3.60
N GLY A 235 -0.16 7.68 -2.62
CA GLY A 235 0.09 9.12 -2.67
C GLY A 235 0.99 9.53 -3.85
N GLN A 236 2.07 8.78 -4.10
CA GLN A 236 2.97 9.02 -5.24
C GLN A 236 2.26 8.78 -6.58
N TYR A 237 1.46 7.71 -6.66
CA TYR A 237 0.72 7.36 -7.85
C TYR A 237 -0.33 8.42 -8.19
N LEU A 238 -1.17 8.83 -7.24
CA LEU A 238 -2.14 9.91 -7.42
C LEU A 238 -1.44 11.22 -7.79
N ARG A 239 -0.30 11.55 -7.17
CA ARG A 239 0.51 12.71 -7.57
C ARG A 239 0.91 12.66 -9.05
N SER A 240 1.25 11.47 -9.57
CA SER A 240 1.63 11.32 -10.97
C SER A 240 0.45 11.51 -11.93
N LEU A 241 -0.73 11.00 -11.56
CA LEU A 241 -1.96 11.12 -12.35
C LEU A 241 -2.49 12.55 -12.41
N LEU A 242 -2.41 13.28 -11.30
CA LEU A 242 -2.87 14.68 -11.20
C LEU A 242 -2.05 15.67 -12.01
N ARG A 243 -0.93 15.26 -12.59
CA ARG A 243 -0.16 16.10 -13.52
C ARG A 243 -0.92 16.50 -14.78
N VAL A 244 -1.99 15.78 -15.13
CA VAL A 244 -2.60 15.91 -16.46
C VAL A 244 -3.97 16.60 -16.47
N ASN A 245 -4.90 16.35 -15.55
CA ASN A 245 -6.28 16.78 -15.77
C ASN A 245 -7.09 17.28 -14.54
N PHE A 246 -6.70 17.02 -13.30
CA PHE A 246 -7.56 17.26 -12.13
C PHE A 246 -7.69 18.74 -11.70
N ILE A 247 -6.70 19.56 -12.02
CA ILE A 247 -6.64 20.96 -11.56
C ILE A 247 -7.68 21.84 -12.27
N ASN A 248 -8.05 21.48 -13.48
CA ASN A 248 -8.96 22.31 -14.29
C ASN A 248 -10.43 22.20 -13.86
N SER A 249 -10.85 21.09 -13.27
CA SER A 249 -12.23 20.91 -12.81
C SER A 249 -12.52 21.56 -11.46
N TYR A 250 -11.53 21.64 -10.56
CA TYR A 250 -11.72 22.27 -9.24
C TYR A 250 -11.71 23.81 -9.32
N GLN A 251 -10.88 24.40 -10.18
CA GLN A 251 -10.88 25.86 -10.41
C GLN A 251 -12.14 26.36 -11.13
N GLY A 252 -12.89 25.47 -11.78
CA GLY A 252 -14.18 25.76 -12.39
C GLY A 252 -15.34 25.87 -11.40
N MET A 253 -15.26 25.23 -10.25
CA MET A 253 -16.31 25.28 -9.22
C MET A 253 -16.22 26.50 -8.28
N GLU A 254 -15.04 27.11 -8.15
CA GLU A 254 -14.87 28.37 -7.39
C GLU A 254 -15.34 29.63 -8.14
N ARG A 255 -15.81 29.49 -9.39
CA ARG A 255 -16.28 30.64 -10.23
C ARG A 255 -17.76 30.58 -10.57
N MET A 256 -18.55 29.70 -9.96
CA MET A 256 -20.01 29.72 -10.01
C MET A 256 -20.59 30.07 -8.64
#